data_45455711e720990de365833a80e83c76
#
_entry.id   45455711e720990de365833a80e83c76
#
_cell.length_a   1.000
_cell.length_b   1.000
_cell.length_c   1.000
_cell.angle_alpha   90.00
_cell.angle_beta   90.00
_cell.angle_gamma   90.00
#
_symmetry.space_group_name_H-M   'P 1'
#
loop_
_entity.id
_entity.type
_entity.pdbx_description
1 polymer ?
#
loop_
_entity_poly.entity_id
_entity_poly.type
_entity_poly.pdbx_seq_one_letter_code
_entity_poly.pdbx_strand_id
1 'polypeptide(L)'
;MQTVKALDNCTDDLRWIIRYDPTRCTMCGSCVAQCMQNAIEVRMMRQDLTVSEKPWPDPEKKHLARPVIRQKTDLAHLCVGCGFCAKVCPNDAIHPERNPDQRIPVIARVNGPIRRGGRTNLNTQRTLDAIVVGRISQMTDPALDSERHTFDMRAPLGRVLPSRDLASELQVRDGKLVKTGHTPPVNWIYPLIFSDMSIGALSTRAWEAIAMAAAYLNEECGLPVRMSSGEGGMPVRLMESDKLKYFIIQIASGHFGWDRIVKALPRMKVDPAGVLIKIGQGAKPGDGGLLPASKVAPHIQAIRGVPKSTLHSPPNHQGLYSIEESVQKMHLSLNAAFGFRVPVAIKCAASATSVSVYNNLLRDPYRICGGFFIDGIQGGTGAANEVSLDHTGHPVVSKLRDCYLAAVRQGLQGQIPLWAGGGVGLTGNAAADAFKMICLGANGVFIGKLLIQLLGCVGNENGRCNNCSTGLCPNGICSQDPRLVARLDVDRGAQAIVDYVLAFDSELRKLMAPIGNSSLPVGRSDALVATDHAVAEKLGIAYAC
;
A
#
# COMPACT_ATOMS: atom_id res chain seq x y z
N MET A 1 12.58 -4.60 25.76
CA MET A 1 12.73 -4.61 24.30
C MET A 1 13.51 -5.85 23.97
N GLN A 2 12.83 -6.97 23.76
CA GLN A 2 13.43 -8.07 23.05
C GLN A 2 13.42 -7.66 21.59
N THR A 3 14.58 -7.42 21.05
CA THR A 3 14.80 -7.34 19.62
C THR A 3 14.10 -8.54 19.00
N VAL A 4 13.09 -8.31 18.17
CA VAL A 4 12.68 -9.30 17.19
C VAL A 4 13.99 -9.70 16.54
N LYS A 5 14.45 -10.92 16.77
CA LYS A 5 15.59 -11.45 16.05
C LYS A 5 15.22 -11.24 14.60
N ALA A 6 15.98 -10.35 13.96
CA ALA A 6 15.93 -10.20 12.53
C ALA A 6 15.80 -11.59 11.93
N LEU A 7 15.03 -11.71 10.90
CA LEU A 7 14.87 -12.89 10.08
C LEU A 7 16.24 -13.44 9.60
N ASP A 8 17.09 -13.85 10.54
CA ASP A 8 18.28 -14.64 10.26
C ASP A 8 17.92 -16.01 9.68
N ASN A 9 16.61 -16.30 9.60
CA ASN A 9 16.04 -17.45 8.95
C ASN A 9 14.93 -17.02 7.97
N CYS A 10 15.25 -16.25 6.96
CA CYS A 10 14.40 -16.08 5.77
C CYS A 10 14.13 -17.39 5.01
N THR A 11 14.43 -18.55 5.60
CA THR A 11 14.09 -19.84 5.01
C THR A 11 12.59 -20.08 4.97
N ASP A 12 11.83 -19.52 5.91
CA ASP A 12 10.37 -19.70 5.98
C ASP A 12 9.65 -18.99 4.82
N ASP A 13 10.28 -17.96 4.24
CA ASP A 13 9.73 -17.20 3.11
C ASP A 13 10.18 -17.77 1.75
N LEU A 14 11.18 -18.63 1.74
CA LEU A 14 11.66 -19.24 0.52
C LEU A 14 10.66 -20.28 0.03
N ARG A 15 10.19 -20.12 -1.21
CA ARG A 15 9.32 -21.10 -1.88
C ARG A 15 10.02 -22.42 -2.14
N TRP A 16 11.31 -22.35 -2.44
CA TRP A 16 12.18 -23.46 -2.73
C TRP A 16 13.42 -23.41 -1.85
N ILE A 17 13.76 -24.53 -1.25
CA ILE A 17 15.01 -24.71 -0.51
C ILE A 17 15.91 -25.66 -1.25
N ILE A 18 17.21 -25.42 -1.16
CA ILE A 18 18.21 -26.26 -1.79
C ILE A 18 18.77 -27.18 -0.72
N ARG A 19 18.44 -28.47 -0.83
CA ARG A 19 19.06 -29.50 0.00
C ARG A 19 20.44 -29.82 -0.55
N TYR A 20 21.40 -29.90 0.32
CA TYR A 20 22.79 -30.14 0.00
C TYR A 20 23.38 -31.21 0.88
N ASP A 21 23.97 -32.26 0.25
CA ASP A 21 24.69 -33.31 0.92
C ASP A 21 26.21 -33.07 0.77
N PRO A 22 26.88 -32.60 1.84
CA PRO A 22 28.31 -32.32 1.79
C PRO A 22 29.18 -33.58 1.66
N THR A 23 28.65 -34.78 1.96
CA THR A 23 29.40 -36.02 1.84
C THR A 23 29.53 -36.51 0.42
N ARG A 24 28.57 -36.14 -0.45
CA ARG A 24 28.54 -36.49 -1.86
C ARG A 24 29.15 -35.41 -2.75
N CYS A 25 29.33 -34.21 -2.24
CA CYS A 25 29.79 -33.06 -3.01
C CYS A 25 31.31 -33.06 -3.20
N THR A 26 31.76 -33.02 -4.44
CA THR A 26 33.18 -32.88 -4.80
C THR A 26 33.63 -31.43 -4.99
N MET A 27 32.77 -30.46 -4.70
CA MET A 27 33.04 -29.01 -4.86
C MET A 27 33.42 -28.61 -6.30
N CYS A 28 32.90 -29.30 -7.28
CA CYS A 28 33.20 -29.01 -8.71
C CYS A 28 32.65 -27.66 -9.20
N GLY A 29 31.76 -27.01 -8.43
CA GLY A 29 31.21 -25.68 -8.74
C GLY A 29 30.15 -25.65 -9.84
N SER A 30 29.84 -26.78 -10.50
CA SER A 30 28.90 -26.82 -11.64
C SER A 30 27.51 -26.27 -11.30
N CYS A 31 26.99 -26.59 -10.10
CA CYS A 31 25.69 -26.10 -9.65
C CYS A 31 25.66 -24.57 -9.46
N VAL A 32 26.78 -24.00 -9.00
CA VAL A 32 26.90 -22.54 -8.82
C VAL A 32 27.03 -21.84 -10.16
N ALA A 33 27.93 -22.35 -11.03
CA ALA A 33 28.19 -21.77 -12.35
C ALA A 33 26.97 -21.82 -13.29
N GLN A 34 26.13 -22.84 -13.14
CA GLN A 34 24.95 -23.07 -13.97
C GLN A 34 23.64 -22.53 -13.38
N CYS A 35 23.67 -21.94 -12.19
CA CYS A 35 22.48 -21.37 -11.59
C CYS A 35 22.14 -20.02 -12.25
N MET A 36 21.19 -20.02 -13.18
CA MET A 36 20.76 -18.81 -13.88
C MET A 36 20.18 -17.74 -12.95
N GLN A 37 19.64 -18.17 -11.79
CA GLN A 37 19.13 -17.27 -10.76
C GLN A 37 20.23 -16.74 -9.83
N ASN A 38 21.46 -17.24 -9.97
CA ASN A 38 22.55 -16.95 -9.04
C ASN A 38 22.18 -17.20 -7.56
N ALA A 39 21.29 -18.17 -7.33
CA ALA A 39 20.72 -18.48 -6.01
C ALA A 39 21.64 -19.35 -5.14
N ILE A 40 22.79 -19.77 -5.66
CA ILE A 40 23.71 -20.69 -5.01
C ILE A 40 25.06 -20.01 -4.90
N GLU A 41 25.70 -20.14 -3.74
CA GLU A 41 27.05 -19.65 -3.50
C GLU A 41 27.90 -20.68 -2.76
N VAL A 42 29.21 -20.52 -2.83
CA VAL A 42 30.15 -21.28 -2.00
C VAL A 42 30.57 -20.40 -0.84
N ARG A 43 30.42 -20.90 0.39
CA ARG A 43 30.88 -20.25 1.62
C ARG A 43 31.80 -21.16 2.39
N MET A 44 32.61 -20.54 3.25
CA MET A 44 33.46 -21.29 4.17
C MET A 44 32.71 -21.57 5.48
N MET A 45 32.65 -22.82 5.90
CA MET A 45 32.13 -23.18 7.21
C MET A 45 33.29 -23.26 8.20
N ARG A 46 33.22 -22.53 9.30
CA ARG A 46 34.22 -22.53 10.38
C ARG A 46 34.14 -23.83 11.20
N GLN A 47 35.17 -24.11 12.02
CA GLN A 47 35.18 -25.27 12.91
C GLN A 47 34.05 -25.27 13.93
N ASP A 48 33.53 -24.12 14.31
CA ASP A 48 32.36 -23.95 15.21
C ASP A 48 31.01 -24.13 14.50
N LEU A 49 31.02 -24.63 13.26
CA LEU A 49 29.85 -24.79 12.38
C LEU A 49 29.18 -23.47 11.94
N THR A 50 29.77 -22.32 12.24
CA THR A 50 29.28 -21.04 11.71
C THR A 50 29.74 -20.82 10.26
N VAL A 51 28.89 -20.21 9.44
CA VAL A 51 29.23 -19.88 8.06
C VAL A 51 29.95 -18.54 8.01
N SER A 52 31.06 -18.48 7.31
CA SER A 52 31.83 -17.22 7.12
C SER A 52 31.05 -16.27 6.23
N GLU A 53 31.07 -14.99 6.56
CA GLU A 53 30.52 -13.93 5.73
C GLU A 53 31.36 -13.66 4.45
N LYS A 54 32.63 -14.13 4.43
CA LYS A 54 33.50 -13.97 3.28
C LYS A 54 33.23 -15.02 2.18
N PRO A 55 33.23 -14.64 0.90
CA PRO A 55 33.08 -15.58 -0.22
C PRO A 55 34.33 -16.46 -0.39
N TRP A 56 34.14 -17.60 -1.03
CA TRP A 56 35.22 -18.49 -1.47
C TRP A 56 35.82 -18.02 -2.81
N PRO A 57 37.13 -18.16 -3.03
CA PRO A 57 38.20 -18.56 -2.10
C PRO A 57 38.68 -17.39 -1.22
N ASP A 58 38.88 -17.64 0.11
CA ASP A 58 39.58 -16.71 0.98
C ASP A 58 41.06 -17.16 1.03
N PRO A 59 41.98 -16.41 0.43
CA PRO A 59 43.37 -16.83 0.33
C PRO A 59 44.13 -16.86 1.67
N GLU A 60 43.59 -16.19 2.71
CA GLU A 60 44.30 -16.02 3.97
C GLU A 60 44.04 -17.13 5.01
N LYS A 61 43.05 -18.01 4.80
CA LYS A 61 42.59 -18.97 5.82
C LYS A 61 42.42 -20.40 5.30
N LYS A 62 43.47 -20.95 4.69
CA LYS A 62 43.46 -22.32 4.12
C LYS A 62 43.25 -23.48 5.13
N HIS A 63 43.30 -23.25 6.44
CA HIS A 63 43.44 -24.34 7.43
C HIS A 63 42.25 -24.55 8.36
N LEU A 64 41.16 -23.75 8.29
CA LEU A 64 40.15 -23.71 9.35
C LEU A 64 38.71 -23.94 8.92
N ALA A 65 38.39 -24.14 7.63
CA ALA A 65 37.02 -24.27 7.22
C ALA A 65 36.85 -25.16 5.99
N ARG A 66 35.75 -25.90 5.93
CA ARG A 66 35.36 -26.64 4.72
C ARG A 66 34.48 -25.73 3.84
N PRO A 67 34.70 -25.72 2.50
CA PRO A 67 33.77 -25.07 1.60
C PRO A 67 32.42 -25.82 1.65
N VAL A 68 31.35 -25.04 1.69
CA VAL A 68 29.96 -25.56 1.65
C VAL A 68 29.16 -24.81 0.60
N ILE A 69 28.26 -25.52 -0.03
CA ILE A 69 27.27 -24.92 -0.92
C ILE A 69 26.14 -24.36 -0.04
N ARG A 70 25.77 -23.11 -0.31
CA ARG A 70 24.68 -22.43 0.39
C ARG A 70 23.73 -21.80 -0.58
N GLN A 71 22.45 -21.80 -0.25
CA GLN A 71 21.45 -21.01 -0.92
C GLN A 71 21.53 -19.58 -0.41
N LYS A 72 21.49 -18.61 -1.34
CA LYS A 72 21.30 -17.20 -1.01
C LYS A 72 19.88 -16.97 -0.52
N THR A 73 19.73 -16.10 0.45
CA THR A 73 18.43 -15.74 1.05
C THR A 73 18.00 -14.33 0.68
N ASP A 74 18.83 -13.58 -0.03
CA ASP A 74 18.46 -12.25 -0.50
C ASP A 74 17.41 -12.33 -1.63
N LEU A 75 16.52 -11.36 -1.65
CA LEU A 75 15.38 -11.32 -2.57
C LEU A 75 15.78 -11.23 -4.05
N ALA A 76 16.99 -10.76 -4.35
CA ALA A 76 17.49 -10.62 -5.72
C ALA A 76 17.94 -11.96 -6.33
N HIS A 77 18.14 -13.00 -5.51
CA HIS A 77 18.77 -14.25 -5.93
C HIS A 77 18.02 -15.49 -5.44
N LEU A 78 16.69 -15.47 -5.51
CA LEU A 78 15.86 -16.56 -5.03
C LEU A 78 15.92 -17.81 -5.92
N CYS A 79 15.87 -18.98 -5.30
CA CYS A 79 15.72 -20.24 -6.00
C CYS A 79 14.28 -20.38 -6.53
N VAL A 80 14.13 -20.70 -7.81
CA VAL A 80 12.83 -20.91 -8.48
C VAL A 80 12.48 -22.39 -8.66
N GLY A 81 13.28 -23.30 -8.13
CA GLY A 81 13.02 -24.74 -8.19
C GLY A 81 13.17 -25.38 -9.58
N CYS A 82 13.92 -24.76 -10.49
CA CYS A 82 14.07 -25.25 -11.86
C CYS A 82 14.78 -26.62 -11.98
N GLY A 83 15.41 -27.10 -10.92
CA GLY A 83 16.08 -28.41 -10.88
C GLY A 83 17.41 -28.48 -11.64
N PHE A 84 17.87 -27.38 -12.26
CA PHE A 84 19.06 -27.42 -13.09
C PHE A 84 20.33 -27.74 -12.29
N CYS A 85 20.45 -27.26 -11.04
CA CYS A 85 21.56 -27.59 -10.15
C CYS A 85 21.67 -29.10 -9.87
N ALA A 86 20.52 -29.78 -9.68
CA ALA A 86 20.48 -31.22 -9.52
C ALA A 86 20.91 -31.94 -10.80
N LYS A 87 20.39 -31.48 -11.94
CA LYS A 87 20.69 -32.07 -13.26
C LYS A 87 22.16 -32.03 -13.65
N VAL A 88 22.88 -30.95 -13.25
CA VAL A 88 24.30 -30.78 -13.58
C VAL A 88 25.26 -31.30 -12.50
N CYS A 89 24.73 -31.78 -11.38
CA CYS A 89 25.54 -32.33 -10.31
C CYS A 89 25.93 -33.79 -10.61
N PRO A 90 27.24 -34.07 -10.84
CA PRO A 90 27.65 -35.44 -11.21
C PRO A 90 27.47 -36.45 -10.09
N ASN A 91 27.39 -35.98 -8.84
CA ASN A 91 27.30 -36.83 -7.64
C ASN A 91 25.95 -36.78 -6.96
N ASP A 92 24.98 -36.15 -7.57
CA ASP A 92 23.63 -36.02 -7.02
C ASP A 92 23.62 -35.48 -5.58
N ALA A 93 24.46 -34.46 -5.34
CA ALA A 93 24.68 -33.88 -4.01
C ALA A 93 23.80 -32.68 -3.71
N ILE A 94 22.99 -32.21 -4.66
CA ILE A 94 22.20 -30.99 -4.52
C ILE A 94 20.83 -31.12 -5.21
N HIS A 95 19.77 -30.78 -4.49
CA HIS A 95 18.40 -30.85 -4.99
C HIS A 95 17.59 -29.66 -4.50
N PRO A 96 16.86 -28.94 -5.40
CA PRO A 96 15.83 -28.04 -4.98
C PRO A 96 14.58 -28.84 -4.59
N GLU A 97 14.04 -28.54 -3.44
CA GLU A 97 12.76 -29.09 -3.00
C GLU A 97 11.83 -27.97 -2.55
N ARG A 98 10.53 -28.23 -2.57
CA ARG A 98 9.57 -27.27 -2.07
C ARG A 98 9.75 -27.10 -0.57
N ASN A 99 9.82 -25.86 -0.10
CA ASN A 99 9.98 -25.58 1.31
C ASN A 99 8.73 -26.04 2.09
N PRO A 100 8.81 -27.07 2.95
CA PRO A 100 7.67 -27.53 3.71
C PRO A 100 7.21 -26.52 4.76
N ASP A 101 8.15 -25.68 5.23
CA ASP A 101 7.90 -24.68 6.27
C ASP A 101 7.49 -23.34 5.67
N GLN A 102 7.40 -23.27 4.32
CA GLN A 102 6.92 -22.06 3.67
C GLN A 102 5.56 -21.67 4.26
N ARG A 103 5.56 -20.58 4.97
CA ARG A 103 4.32 -19.90 5.35
C ARG A 103 3.70 -19.37 4.06
N ILE A 104 2.82 -20.18 3.46
CA ILE A 104 1.98 -19.69 2.38
C ILE A 104 1.11 -18.64 3.03
N PRO A 105 1.33 -17.35 2.74
CA PRO A 105 0.46 -16.33 3.27
C PRO A 105 -0.95 -16.67 2.83
N VAL A 106 -1.85 -16.76 3.78
CA VAL A 106 -3.22 -17.20 3.52
C VAL A 106 -3.99 -16.04 2.89
N ILE A 107 -3.60 -15.62 1.68
CA ILE A 107 -4.37 -14.67 0.88
C ILE A 107 -5.80 -15.20 0.68
N ALA A 108 -5.96 -16.50 0.50
CA ALA A 108 -7.23 -17.13 0.21
C ALA A 108 -8.26 -17.15 1.36
N ARG A 109 -7.93 -16.69 2.56
CA ARG A 109 -8.82 -16.81 3.72
C ARG A 109 -9.17 -15.50 4.41
N VAL A 110 -8.84 -14.35 3.84
CA VAL A 110 -9.35 -13.07 4.33
C VAL A 110 -10.76 -12.82 3.76
N ASN A 111 -11.51 -13.88 3.57
CA ASN A 111 -12.92 -13.85 3.18
C ASN A 111 -13.79 -13.58 4.40
N GLY A 112 -13.59 -12.42 5.04
CA GLY A 112 -14.60 -11.93 5.95
C GLY A 112 -15.83 -11.49 5.15
N PRO A 113 -17.05 -11.76 5.64
CA PRO A 113 -18.25 -11.29 4.97
C PRO A 113 -18.16 -9.77 4.81
N ILE A 114 -18.31 -9.32 3.56
CA ILE A 114 -18.33 -7.90 3.23
C ILE A 114 -19.51 -7.32 3.97
N ARG A 115 -19.22 -6.45 4.94
CA ARG A 115 -20.26 -5.72 5.61
C ARG A 115 -20.89 -4.81 4.58
N ARG A 116 -22.08 -5.20 4.10
CA ARG A 116 -22.98 -4.44 3.25
C ARG A 116 -22.45 -3.94 1.90
N GLY A 117 -23.17 -4.04 0.98
CA GLY A 117 -23.05 -3.96 -0.46
C GLY A 117 -23.77 -5.13 -1.10
N GLY A 118 -24.24 -6.08 -0.28
CA GLY A 118 -24.98 -7.24 -0.78
C GLY A 118 -26.43 -6.95 -1.18
N ARG A 119 -27.00 -5.83 -0.75
CA ARG A 119 -28.37 -5.43 -1.15
C ARG A 119 -28.38 -4.57 -2.42
N THR A 120 -27.30 -3.85 -2.70
CA THR A 120 -27.15 -3.15 -3.96
C THR A 120 -26.18 -3.93 -4.84
N ASN A 121 -26.54 -4.16 -6.09
CA ASN A 121 -25.66 -4.75 -7.10
C ASN A 121 -24.43 -3.90 -7.42
N LEU A 122 -24.23 -2.79 -6.71
CA LEU A 122 -23.22 -1.76 -6.91
C LEU A 122 -22.09 -1.93 -5.89
N ASN A 123 -21.29 -2.98 -5.99
CA ASN A 123 -20.08 -3.06 -5.20
C ASN A 123 -18.83 -3.21 -6.08
N THR A 124 -17.71 -2.76 -5.55
CA THR A 124 -16.41 -2.81 -6.23
C THR A 124 -16.03 -4.24 -6.64
N GLN A 125 -16.30 -5.21 -5.78
CA GLN A 125 -15.99 -6.61 -6.01
C GLN A 125 -16.70 -7.17 -7.20
N ARG A 126 -18.01 -7.01 -7.29
CA ARG A 126 -18.79 -7.57 -8.39
C ARG A 126 -18.28 -7.10 -9.75
N THR A 127 -17.87 -5.83 -9.82
CA THR A 127 -17.26 -5.30 -11.05
C THR A 127 -15.89 -5.93 -11.30
N LEU A 128 -15.06 -6.09 -10.28
CA LEU A 128 -13.73 -6.69 -10.41
C LEU A 128 -13.79 -8.20 -10.70
N ASP A 129 -14.77 -8.90 -10.14
CA ASP A 129 -14.98 -10.33 -10.40
C ASP A 129 -15.38 -10.60 -11.87
N ALA A 130 -16.05 -9.64 -12.49
CA ALA A 130 -16.38 -9.68 -13.91
C ALA A 130 -15.23 -9.33 -14.85
N ILE A 131 -14.03 -9.12 -14.34
CA ILE A 131 -12.83 -8.76 -15.13
C ILE A 131 -11.77 -9.84 -14.94
N VAL A 132 -11.20 -10.30 -16.07
CA VAL A 132 -10.06 -11.23 -16.08
C VAL A 132 -8.91 -10.65 -16.91
N VAL A 133 -7.71 -11.18 -16.70
CA VAL A 133 -6.55 -10.87 -17.55
C VAL A 133 -6.68 -11.68 -18.83
N GLY A 134 -7.00 -11.03 -19.92
CA GLY A 134 -7.28 -11.66 -21.21
C GLY A 134 -6.08 -11.66 -22.15
N ARG A 135 -5.14 -10.75 -21.96
CA ARG A 135 -3.95 -10.67 -22.80
C ARG A 135 -2.81 -11.48 -22.20
N ILE A 136 -2.28 -12.40 -22.99
CA ILE A 136 -1.07 -13.15 -22.65
C ILE A 136 -0.02 -12.82 -23.69
N SER A 137 1.15 -12.37 -23.24
CA SER A 137 2.34 -12.17 -24.04
C SER A 137 3.37 -13.23 -23.69
N GLN A 138 4.07 -13.74 -24.69
CA GLN A 138 5.23 -14.56 -24.41
C GLN A 138 6.34 -13.65 -23.86
N MET A 139 6.85 -14.00 -22.69
CA MET A 139 8.02 -13.31 -22.14
C MET A 139 9.26 -13.70 -22.94
N THR A 140 9.88 -12.73 -23.57
CA THR A 140 11.13 -12.91 -24.30
C THR A 140 12.35 -12.52 -23.48
N ASP A 141 12.16 -11.69 -22.44
CA ASP A 141 13.22 -11.24 -21.55
C ASP A 141 13.19 -12.05 -20.23
N PRO A 142 14.25 -12.81 -19.92
CA PRO A 142 14.34 -13.53 -18.64
C PRO A 142 14.25 -12.62 -17.40
N ALA A 143 14.51 -11.31 -17.54
CA ALA A 143 14.34 -10.34 -16.47
C ALA A 143 12.87 -10.12 -16.07
N LEU A 144 11.93 -10.50 -16.92
CA LEU A 144 10.48 -10.42 -16.67
C LEU A 144 9.90 -11.67 -16.00
N ASP A 145 10.74 -12.62 -15.60
CA ASP A 145 10.31 -13.78 -14.83
C ASP A 145 9.67 -13.32 -13.51
N SER A 146 8.46 -13.82 -13.23
CA SER A 146 7.68 -13.45 -12.05
C SER A 146 8.34 -13.83 -10.72
N GLU A 147 9.28 -14.77 -10.75
CA GLU A 147 10.04 -15.17 -9.57
C GLU A 147 11.26 -14.25 -9.33
N ARG A 148 11.55 -13.31 -10.23
CA ARG A 148 12.62 -12.33 -10.08
C ARG A 148 12.08 -11.01 -9.55
N HIS A 149 12.83 -10.40 -8.65
CA HIS A 149 12.50 -9.09 -8.08
C HIS A 149 13.03 -7.92 -8.94
N THR A 150 13.05 -8.11 -10.27
CA THR A 150 13.53 -7.10 -11.23
C THR A 150 12.43 -6.19 -11.74
N PHE A 151 11.16 -6.49 -11.45
CA PHE A 151 10.03 -5.63 -11.83
C PHE A 151 10.07 -4.29 -11.10
N ASP A 152 9.83 -3.21 -11.84
CA ASP A 152 9.67 -1.89 -11.25
C ASP A 152 8.27 -1.73 -10.65
N MET A 153 8.20 -1.89 -9.34
CA MET A 153 6.98 -1.78 -8.55
C MET A 153 6.73 -0.36 -8.01
N ARG A 154 7.47 0.63 -8.51
CA ARG A 154 7.34 2.01 -8.03
C ARG A 154 6.09 2.69 -8.57
N ALA A 155 5.33 3.31 -7.67
CA ALA A 155 4.19 4.14 -7.98
C ALA A 155 4.44 5.60 -7.54
N PRO A 156 4.02 6.60 -8.32
CA PRO A 156 4.21 8.00 -7.94
C PRO A 156 3.20 8.40 -6.85
N LEU A 157 3.69 9.04 -5.78
CA LEU A 157 2.86 9.77 -4.82
C LEU A 157 2.86 11.28 -5.11
N GLY A 158 3.36 11.69 -6.23
CA GLY A 158 3.45 13.07 -6.64
C GLY A 158 4.88 13.58 -6.73
N ARG A 159 4.99 14.85 -7.01
CA ARG A 159 6.28 15.52 -7.19
C ARG A 159 6.58 16.36 -5.96
N VAL A 160 7.83 16.40 -5.57
CA VAL A 160 8.34 17.22 -4.47
C VAL A 160 9.35 18.22 -5.01
N LEU A 161 9.33 19.43 -4.50
CA LEU A 161 10.32 20.45 -4.84
C LEU A 161 11.40 20.45 -3.76
N PRO A 162 12.68 20.30 -4.12
CA PRO A 162 13.76 20.50 -3.16
C PRO A 162 13.70 21.91 -2.59
N SER A 163 13.93 22.07 -1.30
CA SER A 163 13.75 23.32 -0.55
C SER A 163 14.54 24.53 -1.08
N ARG A 164 15.52 24.29 -1.95
CA ARG A 164 16.40 25.36 -2.50
C ARG A 164 16.06 25.79 -3.92
N ASP A 165 15.13 25.07 -4.60
CA ASP A 165 14.94 25.23 -6.05
C ASP A 165 13.58 25.75 -6.47
N LEU A 166 12.74 26.21 -5.51
CA LEU A 166 11.44 26.79 -5.87
C LEU A 166 11.61 27.97 -6.85
N ALA A 167 12.66 28.78 -6.65
CA ALA A 167 12.99 29.90 -7.52
C ALA A 167 13.45 29.45 -8.92
N SER A 168 14.03 28.26 -9.06
CA SER A 168 14.48 27.71 -10.35
C SER A 168 13.34 27.10 -11.17
N GLU A 169 12.28 26.67 -10.49
CA GLU A 169 11.14 26.01 -11.15
C GLU A 169 9.97 26.94 -11.50
N LEU A 170 9.83 28.02 -10.72
CA LEU A 170 8.79 29.03 -10.89
C LEU A 170 9.44 30.39 -11.10
N GLN A 171 9.24 30.96 -12.26
CA GLN A 171 9.67 32.32 -12.58
C GLN A 171 8.46 33.22 -12.79
N VAL A 172 8.57 34.46 -12.33
CA VAL A 172 7.59 35.48 -12.69
C VAL A 172 7.97 36.06 -14.04
N ARG A 173 7.14 35.81 -15.05
CA ARG A 173 7.24 36.47 -16.37
C ARG A 173 5.95 37.24 -16.60
N ASP A 174 6.08 38.53 -16.91
CA ASP A 174 4.96 39.42 -17.17
C ASP A 174 3.88 39.43 -16.06
N GLY A 175 4.33 39.41 -14.79
CA GLY A 175 3.46 39.37 -13.61
C GLY A 175 2.75 38.05 -13.38
N LYS A 176 3.07 36.99 -14.14
CA LYS A 176 2.52 35.63 -13.99
C LYS A 176 3.58 34.65 -13.56
N LEU A 177 3.22 33.76 -12.66
CA LEU A 177 4.05 32.64 -12.30
C LEU A 177 4.06 31.61 -13.45
N VAL A 178 5.23 31.39 -14.04
CA VAL A 178 5.43 30.42 -15.13
C VAL A 178 6.42 29.35 -14.72
N LYS A 179 6.17 28.13 -15.17
CA LYS A 179 7.04 26.99 -14.95
C LYS A 179 8.28 27.10 -15.84
N THR A 180 9.47 26.90 -15.27
CA THR A 180 10.75 27.04 -16.01
C THR A 180 11.11 25.84 -16.89
N GLY A 181 10.28 24.80 -16.91
CA GLY A 181 10.55 23.56 -17.67
C GLY A 181 11.35 22.51 -16.90
N HIS A 182 11.85 22.82 -15.71
CA HIS A 182 12.44 21.81 -14.85
C HIS A 182 11.38 20.84 -14.31
N THR A 183 11.60 19.54 -14.43
CA THR A 183 10.66 18.53 -13.94
C THR A 183 11.03 18.14 -12.52
N PRO A 184 10.21 18.47 -11.50
CA PRO A 184 10.50 18.08 -10.12
C PRO A 184 10.64 16.56 -9.97
N PRO A 185 11.50 16.09 -9.06
CA PRO A 185 11.64 14.67 -8.80
C PRO A 185 10.32 14.09 -8.31
N VAL A 186 10.03 12.86 -8.73
CA VAL A 186 8.84 12.12 -8.31
C VAL A 186 9.12 11.43 -6.99
N ASN A 187 8.20 11.55 -6.03
CA ASN A 187 8.23 10.74 -4.82
C ASN A 187 7.68 9.34 -5.14
N TRP A 188 8.57 8.37 -5.23
CA TRP A 188 8.25 7.00 -5.55
C TRP A 188 7.96 6.18 -4.30
N ILE A 189 6.82 5.48 -4.29
CA ILE A 189 6.40 4.59 -3.22
C ILE A 189 5.96 3.24 -3.78
N TYR A 190 5.66 2.28 -2.92
CA TYR A 190 5.04 1.01 -3.30
C TYR A 190 3.56 1.24 -3.70
N PRO A 191 2.98 0.49 -4.67
CA PRO A 191 1.62 0.72 -5.17
C PRO A 191 0.51 0.31 -4.18
N LEU A 192 0.82 0.24 -2.92
CA LEU A 192 -0.09 -0.09 -1.83
C LEU A 192 0.09 0.91 -0.68
N ILE A 193 -1.01 1.54 -0.25
CA ILE A 193 -1.05 2.43 0.90
C ILE A 193 -1.98 1.85 1.97
N PHE A 194 -1.54 1.87 3.22
CA PHE A 194 -2.39 1.58 4.37
C PHE A 194 -3.31 2.77 4.62
N SER A 195 -4.60 2.54 4.42
CA SER A 195 -5.64 3.58 4.38
C SER A 195 -5.83 4.31 5.71
N ASP A 196 -6.50 5.42 5.62
CA ASP A 196 -6.74 6.42 6.64
C ASP A 196 -7.71 5.95 7.73
N MET A 197 -7.21 5.18 8.66
CA MET A 197 -7.92 4.76 9.87
C MET A 197 -7.32 5.47 11.09
N SER A 198 -8.06 6.43 11.64
CA SER A 198 -7.56 7.29 12.72
C SER A 198 -7.43 6.57 14.06
N ILE A 199 -6.49 7.05 14.91
CA ILE A 199 -6.49 6.72 16.33
C ILE A 199 -7.80 7.28 16.93
N GLY A 200 -8.55 6.41 17.60
CA GLY A 200 -9.92 6.68 18.07
C GLY A 200 -10.95 5.91 17.27
N ALA A 201 -10.89 5.88 15.96
CA ALA A 201 -11.62 4.89 15.15
C ALA A 201 -11.07 3.49 15.43
N LEU A 202 -9.76 3.32 15.33
CA LEU A 202 -9.03 2.16 15.83
C LEU A 202 -8.55 2.38 17.28
N SER A 203 -8.28 1.29 17.98
CA SER A 203 -7.52 1.33 19.22
C SER A 203 -6.07 1.74 18.94
N THR A 204 -5.38 2.22 19.96
CA THR A 204 -3.95 2.54 19.86
C THR A 204 -3.13 1.32 19.44
N ARG A 205 -3.42 0.13 20.01
CA ARG A 205 -2.72 -1.11 19.65
C ARG A 205 -2.94 -1.54 18.20
N ALA A 206 -4.17 -1.43 17.70
CA ALA A 206 -4.46 -1.74 16.30
C ALA A 206 -3.73 -0.78 15.34
N TRP A 207 -3.74 0.51 15.67
CA TRP A 207 -3.03 1.52 14.89
C TRP A 207 -1.51 1.30 14.93
N GLU A 208 -0.97 0.96 16.11
CA GLU A 208 0.44 0.66 16.32
C GLU A 208 0.89 -0.58 15.52
N ALA A 209 0.11 -1.66 15.50
CA ALA A 209 0.41 -2.84 14.70
C ALA A 209 0.53 -2.51 13.19
N ILE A 210 -0.38 -1.68 12.67
CA ILE A 210 -0.33 -1.24 11.27
C ILE A 210 0.91 -0.36 11.02
N ALA A 211 1.22 0.55 11.95
CA ALA A 211 2.39 1.42 11.86
C ALA A 211 3.71 0.64 11.93
N MET A 212 3.79 -0.37 12.79
CA MET A 212 4.95 -1.26 12.89
C MET A 212 5.15 -2.06 11.60
N ALA A 213 4.07 -2.59 11.03
CA ALA A 213 4.13 -3.30 9.75
C ALA A 213 4.63 -2.38 8.63
N ALA A 214 4.14 -1.12 8.55
CA ALA A 214 4.61 -0.16 7.57
C ALA A 214 6.11 0.14 7.73
N ALA A 215 6.58 0.35 8.97
CA ALA A 215 7.99 0.58 9.25
C ALA A 215 8.86 -0.62 8.85
N TYR A 216 8.47 -1.83 9.23
CA TYR A 216 9.19 -3.06 8.92
C TYR A 216 9.29 -3.31 7.41
N LEU A 217 8.20 -3.14 6.67
CA LEU A 217 8.19 -3.27 5.20
C LEU A 217 9.16 -2.30 4.53
N ASN A 218 9.30 -1.09 5.07
CA ASN A 218 10.26 -0.12 4.54
C ASN A 218 11.71 -0.43 4.92
N GLU A 219 11.97 -0.82 6.16
CA GLU A 219 13.32 -0.93 6.72
C GLU A 219 13.96 -2.28 6.42
N GLU A 220 13.17 -3.35 6.51
CA GLU A 220 13.68 -4.72 6.40
C GLU A 220 13.36 -5.39 5.05
N CYS A 221 12.20 -5.04 4.46
CA CYS A 221 11.77 -5.67 3.21
C CYS A 221 12.05 -4.82 1.97
N GLY A 222 12.49 -3.57 2.12
CA GLY A 222 12.74 -2.67 0.99
C GLY A 222 11.48 -2.28 0.20
N LEU A 223 10.28 -2.49 0.77
CA LEU A 223 9.01 -2.12 0.18
C LEU A 223 8.53 -0.78 0.76
N PRO A 224 8.61 0.33 0.00
CA PRO A 224 8.27 1.67 0.49
C PRO A 224 6.76 1.88 0.63
N VAL A 225 6.09 1.04 1.42
CA VAL A 225 4.68 1.17 1.78
C VAL A 225 4.47 2.40 2.66
N ARG A 226 3.36 3.10 2.47
CA ARG A 226 3.01 4.27 3.28
C ARG A 226 1.72 4.01 4.06
N MET A 227 1.59 4.67 5.21
CA MET A 227 0.40 4.61 6.04
C MET A 227 -0.19 6.01 6.19
N SER A 228 -1.50 6.15 5.94
CA SER A 228 -2.21 7.38 6.28
C SER A 228 -2.54 7.43 7.77
N SER A 229 -2.33 8.59 8.39
CA SER A 229 -2.67 8.79 9.82
C SER A 229 -4.18 8.68 10.10
N GLY A 230 -5.00 8.87 9.09
CA GLY A 230 -6.43 9.10 9.25
C GLY A 230 -6.72 10.49 9.84
N GLU A 231 -8.00 10.89 9.82
CA GLU A 231 -8.43 12.16 10.41
C GLU A 231 -8.27 12.16 11.93
N GLY A 232 -7.86 13.28 12.48
CA GLY A 232 -7.76 13.46 13.94
C GLY A 232 -6.35 13.56 14.47
N GLY A 233 -5.37 13.75 13.60
CA GLY A 233 -3.98 13.95 14.00
C GLY A 233 -3.26 12.65 14.36
N MET A 234 -2.07 12.80 14.88
CA MET A 234 -1.20 11.69 15.27
C MET A 234 -0.40 12.07 16.53
N PRO A 235 0.20 11.09 17.24
CA PRO A 235 1.00 11.37 18.43
C PRO A 235 2.17 12.31 18.13
N VAL A 236 2.37 13.32 18.96
CA VAL A 236 3.47 14.29 18.81
C VAL A 236 4.83 13.60 18.71
N ARG A 237 5.08 12.59 19.59
CA ARG A 237 6.32 11.81 19.58
C ARG A 237 6.64 11.19 18.20
N LEU A 238 5.61 10.85 17.43
CA LEU A 238 5.78 10.29 16.09
C LEU A 238 6.04 11.40 15.07
N MET A 239 5.36 12.55 15.19
CA MET A 239 5.62 13.72 14.34
C MET A 239 7.06 14.24 14.48
N GLU A 240 7.66 14.07 15.65
CA GLU A 240 9.05 14.51 15.95
C GLU A 240 10.09 13.39 15.76
N SER A 241 9.68 12.22 15.23
CA SER A 241 10.56 11.09 14.97
C SER A 241 10.97 10.98 13.50
N ASP A 242 12.04 10.22 13.23
CA ASP A 242 12.49 9.87 11.89
C ASP A 242 11.54 8.88 11.17
N LYS A 243 10.62 8.26 11.90
CA LYS A 243 9.58 7.38 11.34
C LYS A 243 8.46 8.16 10.63
N LEU A 244 8.37 9.49 10.81
CA LEU A 244 7.37 10.32 10.14
C LEU A 244 7.40 10.17 8.62
N LYS A 245 8.55 9.89 8.03
CA LYS A 245 8.74 9.62 6.59
C LYS A 245 7.91 8.48 6.03
N TYR A 246 7.33 7.60 6.86
CA TYR A 246 6.44 6.52 6.43
C TYR A 246 4.96 6.90 6.44
N PHE A 247 4.63 8.11 6.93
CA PHE A 247 3.26 8.52 7.14
C PHE A 247 2.80 9.60 6.17
N ILE A 248 1.54 9.46 5.73
CA ILE A 248 0.78 10.50 5.05
C ILE A 248 -0.13 11.14 6.09
N ILE A 249 0.05 12.42 6.37
CA ILE A 249 -0.77 13.15 7.35
C ILE A 249 -2.11 13.50 6.70
N GLN A 250 -3.23 13.02 7.26
CA GLN A 250 -4.54 13.34 6.74
C GLN A 250 -5.18 14.52 7.49
N ILE A 251 -5.77 15.43 6.73
CA ILE A 251 -6.53 16.57 7.25
C ILE A 251 -7.94 16.48 6.68
N ALA A 252 -8.92 16.38 7.56
CA ALA A 252 -10.34 16.38 7.21
C ALA A 252 -11.03 17.68 7.66
N SER A 253 -12.28 17.84 7.28
CA SER A 253 -13.08 19.06 7.51
C SER A 253 -13.25 19.46 8.98
N GLY A 254 -13.11 18.52 9.91
CA GLY A 254 -13.13 18.83 11.35
C GLY A 254 -11.85 19.43 11.91
N HIS A 255 -10.76 19.45 11.12
CA HIS A 255 -9.44 19.96 11.48
C HIS A 255 -8.91 19.45 12.83
N PHE A 256 -9.37 18.30 13.30
CA PHE A 256 -8.94 17.71 14.56
C PHE A 256 -7.43 17.43 14.57
N GLY A 257 -6.75 17.91 15.61
CA GLY A 257 -5.30 17.78 15.77
C GLY A 257 -4.46 18.69 14.88
N TRP A 258 -5.07 19.55 14.05
CA TRP A 258 -4.35 20.47 13.16
C TRP A 258 -3.38 21.38 13.88
N ASP A 259 -3.82 22.04 14.96
CA ASP A 259 -2.96 22.93 15.77
C ASP A 259 -1.70 22.22 16.28
N ARG A 260 -1.80 20.93 16.55
CA ARG A 260 -0.66 20.12 17.03
C ARG A 260 0.32 19.82 15.90
N ILE A 261 -0.20 19.57 14.70
CA ILE A 261 0.61 19.40 13.49
C ILE A 261 1.37 20.69 13.21
N VAL A 262 0.70 21.83 13.20
CA VAL A 262 1.31 23.16 12.96
C VAL A 262 2.39 23.44 14.01
N LYS A 263 2.12 23.18 15.29
CA LYS A 263 3.11 23.36 16.38
C LYS A 263 4.28 22.37 16.27
N ALA A 264 4.10 21.23 15.65
CA ALA A 264 5.15 20.23 15.46
C ALA A 264 6.05 20.53 14.26
N LEU A 265 5.57 21.26 13.23
CA LEU A 265 6.32 21.55 12.01
C LEU A 265 7.79 21.96 12.25
N PRO A 266 8.10 22.93 13.14
CA PRO A 266 9.48 23.34 13.38
C PRO A 266 10.35 22.28 14.07
N ARG A 267 9.75 21.25 14.65
CA ARG A 267 10.42 20.17 15.38
C ARG A 267 10.43 18.85 14.64
N MET A 268 9.83 18.79 13.46
CA MET A 268 9.88 17.59 12.61
C MET A 268 11.31 17.36 12.15
N LYS A 269 11.86 16.19 12.45
CA LYS A 269 13.22 15.81 12.03
C LYS A 269 13.29 15.47 10.56
N VAL A 270 12.18 14.97 10.01
CA VAL A 270 12.02 14.57 8.63
C VAL A 270 10.63 14.99 8.13
N ASP A 271 10.51 15.21 6.85
CA ASP A 271 9.22 15.48 6.22
C ASP A 271 8.34 14.20 6.22
N PRO A 272 7.00 14.32 6.35
CA PRO A 272 6.11 13.20 6.13
C PRO A 272 6.14 12.74 4.66
N ALA A 273 5.71 11.51 4.40
CA ALA A 273 5.61 10.98 3.04
C ALA A 273 4.66 11.78 2.15
N GLY A 274 3.67 12.40 2.73
CA GLY A 274 2.67 13.22 2.06
C GLY A 274 1.69 13.86 3.02
N VAL A 275 0.85 14.73 2.48
CA VAL A 275 -0.34 15.28 3.17
C VAL A 275 -1.56 14.95 2.33
N LEU A 276 -2.65 14.53 2.95
CA LEU A 276 -3.88 14.13 2.28
C LEU A 276 -5.05 14.99 2.78
N ILE A 277 -5.58 15.83 1.91
CA ILE A 277 -6.81 16.61 2.17
C ILE A 277 -8.00 15.70 1.90
N LYS A 278 -8.76 15.37 2.95
CA LYS A 278 -9.96 14.57 2.82
C LYS A 278 -11.19 15.46 2.65
N ILE A 279 -11.82 15.38 1.50
CA ILE A 279 -13.08 16.04 1.20
C ILE A 279 -14.26 15.13 1.54
N GLY A 280 -14.11 13.81 1.33
CA GLY A 280 -15.16 12.84 1.60
C GLY A 280 -14.65 11.41 1.73
N GLN A 281 -15.57 10.49 2.04
CA GLN A 281 -15.33 9.05 2.08
C GLN A 281 -16.45 8.31 1.36
N GLY A 282 -16.13 7.16 0.77
CA GLY A 282 -17.03 6.47 -0.16
C GLY A 282 -18.36 6.02 0.41
N ALA A 283 -18.36 5.53 1.64
CA ALA A 283 -19.57 4.97 2.29
C ALA A 283 -20.62 6.02 2.69
N LYS A 284 -20.25 7.29 2.75
CA LYS A 284 -21.15 8.41 3.03
C LYS A 284 -20.64 9.69 2.34
N PRO A 285 -20.79 9.77 1.03
CA PRO A 285 -20.38 10.94 0.28
C PRO A 285 -21.17 12.17 0.75
N GLY A 286 -20.46 13.29 0.95
CA GLY A 286 -21.05 14.53 1.42
C GLY A 286 -21.33 14.61 2.93
N ASP A 287 -20.92 13.60 3.71
CA ASP A 287 -21.00 13.63 5.17
C ASP A 287 -19.59 13.44 5.80
N GLY A 288 -19.35 14.10 6.92
CA GLY A 288 -18.05 14.07 7.60
C GLY A 288 -17.83 12.83 8.46
N GLY A 289 -16.65 12.71 9.05
CA GLY A 289 -16.32 11.66 9.99
C GLY A 289 -17.11 11.77 11.30
N LEU A 290 -17.37 10.63 11.94
CA LEU A 290 -18.05 10.55 13.23
C LEU A 290 -17.24 9.72 14.22
N LEU A 291 -16.98 10.26 15.41
CA LEU A 291 -16.42 9.52 16.54
C LEU A 291 -17.30 9.74 17.79
N PRO A 292 -18.00 8.69 18.26
CA PRO A 292 -18.85 8.79 19.45
C PRO A 292 -18.05 9.16 20.71
N ALA A 293 -18.68 9.89 21.63
CA ALA A 293 -18.08 10.30 22.90
C ALA A 293 -17.52 9.12 23.72
N SER A 294 -18.14 7.94 23.62
CA SER A 294 -17.69 6.69 24.27
C SER A 294 -16.30 6.26 23.81
N LYS A 295 -15.86 6.68 22.62
CA LYS A 295 -14.53 6.39 22.04
C LYS A 295 -13.54 7.54 22.23
N VAL A 296 -13.94 8.67 22.83
CA VAL A 296 -13.06 9.82 23.06
C VAL A 296 -12.41 9.69 24.43
N ALA A 297 -11.45 8.76 24.53
CA ALA A 297 -10.63 8.55 25.72
C ALA A 297 -9.62 9.71 25.94
N PRO A 298 -9.00 9.87 27.13
CA PRO A 298 -8.09 10.99 27.42
C PRO A 298 -6.94 11.16 26.42
N HIS A 299 -6.33 10.08 25.97
CA HIS A 299 -5.28 10.13 24.95
C HIS A 299 -5.80 10.59 23.58
N ILE A 300 -7.06 10.28 23.24
CA ILE A 300 -7.69 10.77 22.00
C ILE A 300 -7.98 12.27 22.11
N GLN A 301 -8.46 12.74 23.27
CA GLN A 301 -8.63 14.16 23.54
C GLN A 301 -7.28 14.89 23.38
N ALA A 302 -6.21 14.31 23.94
CA ALA A 302 -4.87 14.85 23.82
C ALA A 302 -4.38 14.91 22.36
N ILE A 303 -4.57 13.90 21.54
CA ILE A 303 -4.15 13.86 20.13
C ILE A 303 -4.97 14.85 19.29
N ARG A 304 -6.29 14.87 19.48
CA ARG A 304 -7.22 15.68 18.67
C ARG A 304 -7.35 17.14 19.12
N GLY A 305 -6.94 17.46 20.34
CA GLY A 305 -7.09 18.79 20.95
C GLY A 305 -8.56 19.14 21.26
N VAL A 306 -9.35 18.17 21.72
CA VAL A 306 -10.80 18.32 21.93
C VAL A 306 -11.24 17.80 23.30
N PRO A 307 -12.33 18.32 23.88
CA PRO A 307 -12.94 17.75 25.08
C PRO A 307 -13.62 16.40 24.80
N LYS A 308 -14.02 15.70 25.86
CA LYS A 308 -14.79 14.45 25.75
C LYS A 308 -16.22 14.77 25.26
N SER A 309 -16.43 14.63 23.96
CA SER A 309 -17.72 14.83 23.31
C SER A 309 -17.81 13.94 22.07
N THR A 310 -19.01 13.78 21.52
CA THR A 310 -19.14 13.19 20.18
C THR A 310 -18.57 14.16 19.15
N LEU A 311 -17.61 13.68 18.38
CA LEU A 311 -16.91 14.48 17.38
C LEU A 311 -17.51 14.19 16.02
N HIS A 312 -18.00 15.23 15.38
CA HIS A 312 -18.54 15.17 14.02
C HIS A 312 -17.80 16.17 13.14
N SER A 313 -17.20 15.70 12.07
CA SER A 313 -16.59 16.57 11.07
C SER A 313 -17.70 17.18 10.21
N PRO A 314 -17.71 18.49 9.96
CA PRO A 314 -18.68 19.09 9.05
C PRO A 314 -18.50 18.57 7.62
N PRO A 315 -19.53 18.67 6.75
CA PRO A 315 -19.43 18.22 5.36
C PRO A 315 -18.35 18.99 4.56
N ASN A 316 -18.15 20.28 4.88
CA ASN A 316 -17.18 21.14 4.23
C ASN A 316 -16.06 21.54 5.19
N HIS A 317 -14.89 21.86 4.65
CA HIS A 317 -13.81 22.45 5.44
C HIS A 317 -14.22 23.81 5.99
N GLN A 318 -13.91 24.07 7.25
CA GLN A 318 -14.28 25.32 7.93
C GLN A 318 -13.68 26.53 7.23
N GLY A 319 -14.50 27.57 7.04
CA GLY A 319 -14.10 28.81 6.40
C GLY A 319 -13.95 28.74 4.88
N LEU A 320 -14.36 27.63 4.25
CA LEU A 320 -14.32 27.44 2.82
C LEU A 320 -15.72 27.16 2.30
N TYR A 321 -16.10 27.81 1.19
CA TYR A 321 -17.45 27.78 0.68
C TYR A 321 -17.75 26.55 -0.18
N SER A 322 -16.78 26.11 -0.97
CA SER A 322 -16.96 25.04 -1.95
C SER A 322 -15.83 24.02 -1.93
N ILE A 323 -16.03 22.89 -2.62
CA ILE A 323 -14.98 21.87 -2.82
C ILE A 323 -13.81 22.48 -3.60
N GLU A 324 -14.10 23.28 -4.63
CA GLU A 324 -13.10 23.94 -5.46
C GLU A 324 -12.24 24.89 -4.63
N GLU A 325 -12.85 25.67 -3.75
CA GLU A 325 -12.13 26.57 -2.84
C GLU A 325 -11.30 25.79 -1.83
N SER A 326 -11.84 24.69 -1.28
CA SER A 326 -11.12 23.79 -0.39
C SER A 326 -9.89 23.20 -1.07
N VAL A 327 -10.06 22.76 -2.32
CA VAL A 327 -8.98 22.21 -3.13
C VAL A 327 -7.91 23.27 -3.40
N GLN A 328 -8.27 24.46 -3.84
CA GLN A 328 -7.31 25.49 -4.22
C GLN A 328 -6.62 26.11 -3.00
N LYS A 329 -7.38 26.62 -2.04
CA LYS A 329 -6.81 27.36 -0.89
C LYS A 329 -6.07 26.46 0.08
N MET A 330 -6.65 25.33 0.50
CA MET A 330 -5.99 24.41 1.42
C MET A 330 -4.78 23.74 0.78
N HIS A 331 -4.92 23.33 -0.46
CA HIS A 331 -3.83 22.70 -1.19
C HIS A 331 -2.62 23.64 -1.29
N LEU A 332 -2.83 24.88 -1.71
CA LEU A 332 -1.76 25.88 -1.79
C LEU A 332 -1.17 26.19 -0.41
N SER A 333 -2.00 26.39 0.61
CA SER A 333 -1.54 26.70 1.98
C SER A 333 -0.69 25.57 2.56
N LEU A 334 -1.09 24.33 2.35
CA LEU A 334 -0.33 23.17 2.84
C LEU A 334 0.98 22.96 2.07
N ASN A 335 0.97 23.13 0.75
CA ASN A 335 2.21 23.11 -0.02
C ASN A 335 3.18 24.18 0.48
N ALA A 336 2.70 25.42 0.71
CA ALA A 336 3.51 26.51 1.25
C ALA A 336 4.04 26.20 2.68
N ALA A 337 3.18 25.65 3.56
CA ALA A 337 3.58 25.30 4.93
C ALA A 337 4.72 24.26 4.97
N PHE A 338 4.73 23.31 4.03
CA PHE A 338 5.78 22.31 3.86
C PHE A 338 6.87 22.75 2.86
N GLY A 339 6.87 24.00 2.40
CA GLY A 339 7.86 24.53 1.47
C GLY A 339 7.90 23.74 0.14
N PHE A 340 6.78 23.18 -0.29
CA PHE A 340 6.63 22.36 -1.50
C PHE A 340 7.48 21.07 -1.54
N ARG A 341 8.07 20.69 -0.41
CA ARG A 341 8.89 19.47 -0.30
C ARG A 341 8.05 18.20 -0.16
N VAL A 342 6.80 18.33 0.27
CA VAL A 342 5.90 17.22 0.58
C VAL A 342 4.73 17.20 -0.41
N PRO A 343 4.41 16.06 -1.04
CA PRO A 343 3.27 15.98 -1.95
C PRO A 343 1.97 16.16 -1.16
N VAL A 344 1.14 17.10 -1.59
CA VAL A 344 -0.19 17.33 -1.04
C VAL A 344 -1.22 16.73 -1.99
N ALA A 345 -1.89 15.68 -1.55
CA ALA A 345 -2.90 14.94 -2.29
C ALA A 345 -4.32 15.26 -1.83
N ILE A 346 -5.31 14.88 -2.62
CA ILE A 346 -6.73 15.11 -2.36
C ILE A 346 -7.48 13.78 -2.39
N LYS A 347 -8.36 13.57 -1.41
CA LYS A 347 -9.24 12.39 -1.34
C LYS A 347 -10.70 12.80 -1.46
N CYS A 348 -11.40 12.17 -2.42
CA CYS A 348 -12.83 12.31 -2.65
C CYS A 348 -13.56 10.97 -2.59
N ALA A 349 -14.85 11.00 -2.25
CA ALA A 349 -15.75 9.87 -2.49
C ALA A 349 -15.93 9.67 -4.01
N ALA A 350 -16.00 8.41 -4.45
CA ALA A 350 -16.31 8.07 -5.82
C ALA A 350 -17.71 8.59 -6.20
N SER A 351 -17.77 9.56 -7.11
CA SER A 351 -19.00 10.24 -7.53
C SER A 351 -18.78 11.01 -8.85
N ALA A 352 -19.80 11.62 -9.39
CA ALA A 352 -19.65 12.58 -10.48
C ALA A 352 -18.78 13.77 -10.06
N THR A 353 -18.92 14.24 -8.83
CA THR A 353 -18.11 15.32 -8.24
C THR A 353 -16.61 14.98 -8.25
N SER A 354 -16.22 13.74 -7.96
CA SER A 354 -14.79 13.37 -7.97
C SER A 354 -14.18 13.53 -9.36
N VAL A 355 -14.92 13.22 -10.42
CA VAL A 355 -14.45 13.43 -11.80
C VAL A 355 -14.30 14.92 -12.12
N SER A 356 -15.25 15.76 -11.67
CA SER A 356 -15.18 17.22 -11.86
C SER A 356 -14.00 17.83 -11.11
N VAL A 357 -13.77 17.44 -9.86
CA VAL A 357 -12.62 17.89 -9.06
C VAL A 357 -11.31 17.48 -9.73
N TYR A 358 -11.20 16.24 -10.18
CA TYR A 358 -10.00 15.77 -10.88
C TYR A 358 -9.74 16.54 -12.17
N ASN A 359 -10.79 16.82 -12.96
CA ASN A 359 -10.69 17.66 -14.15
C ASN A 359 -10.19 19.08 -13.85
N ASN A 360 -10.67 19.69 -12.76
CA ASN A 360 -10.21 21.01 -12.34
C ASN A 360 -8.72 20.99 -11.93
N LEU A 361 -8.30 19.96 -11.22
CA LEU A 361 -6.89 19.76 -10.86
C LEU A 361 -5.99 19.58 -12.10
N LEU A 362 -6.45 18.86 -13.11
CA LEU A 362 -5.72 18.69 -14.37
C LEU A 362 -5.56 20.00 -15.14
N ARG A 363 -6.53 20.92 -15.03
CA ARG A 363 -6.49 22.24 -15.66
C ARG A 363 -5.63 23.25 -14.93
N ASP A 364 -5.28 22.97 -13.67
CA ASP A 364 -4.33 23.80 -12.93
C ASP A 364 -2.98 23.83 -13.68
N PRO A 365 -2.53 25.00 -14.15
CA PRO A 365 -1.30 25.11 -14.92
C PRO A 365 -0.07 24.66 -14.15
N TYR A 366 -0.11 24.72 -12.82
CA TYR A 366 1.00 24.35 -11.97
C TYR A 366 1.04 22.84 -11.66
N ARG A 367 -0.11 22.16 -11.69
CA ARG A 367 -0.28 20.72 -11.45
C ARG A 367 0.51 20.21 -10.24
N ILE A 368 0.47 20.97 -9.18
CA ILE A 368 1.20 20.69 -7.95
C ILE A 368 0.52 19.64 -7.06
N CYS A 369 -0.67 19.14 -7.45
CA CYS A 369 -1.37 18.11 -6.70
C CYS A 369 -0.57 16.83 -6.67
N GLY A 370 -0.24 16.35 -5.46
CA GLY A 370 0.56 15.17 -5.22
C GLY A 370 -0.13 13.84 -5.56
N GLY A 371 -1.45 13.85 -5.71
CA GLY A 371 -2.23 12.67 -6.08
C GLY A 371 -3.71 12.85 -5.83
N PHE A 372 -4.53 12.06 -6.50
CA PHE A 372 -5.97 12.07 -6.34
C PHE A 372 -6.47 10.69 -5.90
N PHE A 373 -7.04 10.63 -4.71
CA PHE A 373 -7.50 9.43 -4.04
C PHE A 373 -9.01 9.28 -4.20
N ILE A 374 -9.45 8.23 -4.85
CA ILE A 374 -10.86 7.94 -5.11
C ILE A 374 -11.31 6.83 -4.16
N ASP A 375 -12.23 7.14 -3.25
CA ASP A 375 -12.75 6.22 -2.24
C ASP A 375 -14.14 5.71 -2.64
N GLY A 376 -14.22 4.41 -2.93
CA GLY A 376 -15.47 3.76 -3.35
C GLY A 376 -16.46 3.51 -2.21
N ILE A 377 -17.68 3.14 -2.57
CA ILE A 377 -18.83 2.92 -1.67
C ILE A 377 -18.51 2.07 -0.43
N GLN A 378 -17.50 1.21 -0.45
CA GLN A 378 -17.10 0.36 0.66
C GLN A 378 -16.02 0.97 1.55
N GLY A 379 -15.61 2.23 1.29
CA GLY A 379 -14.61 2.95 2.06
C GLY A 379 -15.20 3.74 3.22
N GLY A 380 -14.62 3.58 4.43
CA GLY A 380 -15.04 4.34 5.61
C GLY A 380 -16.34 3.90 6.25
N THR A 381 -16.72 2.63 6.11
CA THR A 381 -18.01 2.06 6.57
C THR A 381 -18.22 2.10 8.08
N GLY A 382 -17.17 2.15 8.90
CA GLY A 382 -17.26 2.16 10.36
C GLY A 382 -17.94 3.39 10.96
N ALA A 383 -17.98 4.50 10.22
CA ALA A 383 -18.58 5.77 10.64
C ALA A 383 -19.87 6.10 9.88
N ALA A 384 -20.32 5.24 8.97
CA ALA A 384 -21.49 5.47 8.15
C ALA A 384 -22.74 4.84 8.77
N ASN A 385 -23.87 5.52 8.65
CA ASN A 385 -25.18 4.98 9.03
C ASN A 385 -25.69 3.97 7.99
N GLU A 386 -26.73 3.22 8.33
CA GLU A 386 -27.27 2.16 7.49
C GLU A 386 -27.81 2.66 6.15
N VAL A 387 -28.52 3.79 6.18
CA VAL A 387 -29.10 4.39 4.97
C VAL A 387 -28.00 4.79 3.98
N SER A 388 -26.95 5.45 4.48
CA SER A 388 -25.81 5.81 3.63
C SER A 388 -25.11 4.57 3.06
N LEU A 389 -24.88 3.55 3.89
CA LEU A 389 -24.21 2.32 3.47
C LEU A 389 -24.93 1.57 2.35
N ASP A 390 -26.27 1.60 2.38
CA ASP A 390 -27.09 0.82 1.47
C ASP A 390 -27.55 1.63 0.23
N HIS A 391 -27.53 2.97 0.29
CA HIS A 391 -28.19 3.79 -0.73
C HIS A 391 -27.35 4.94 -1.28
N THR A 392 -26.09 5.15 -0.82
CA THR A 392 -25.25 6.24 -1.32
C THR A 392 -23.86 5.75 -1.78
N GLY A 393 -23.24 6.51 -2.68
CA GLY A 393 -21.89 6.26 -3.17
C GLY A 393 -21.84 5.48 -4.48
N HIS A 394 -20.64 5.35 -5.02
CA HIS A 394 -20.36 4.61 -6.25
C HIS A 394 -19.24 3.58 -6.03
N PRO A 395 -19.26 2.44 -6.76
CA PRO A 395 -18.08 1.59 -6.88
C PRO A 395 -16.91 2.40 -7.42
N VAL A 396 -15.73 2.20 -6.84
CA VAL A 396 -14.54 2.97 -7.23
C VAL A 396 -14.14 2.77 -8.69
N VAL A 397 -14.30 1.54 -9.20
CA VAL A 397 -13.78 1.10 -10.52
C VAL A 397 -14.26 2.00 -11.66
N SER A 398 -15.57 2.30 -11.69
CA SER A 398 -16.15 3.14 -12.75
C SER A 398 -15.64 4.57 -12.68
N LYS A 399 -15.52 5.15 -11.50
CA LYS A 399 -15.07 6.55 -11.33
C LYS A 399 -13.56 6.70 -11.50
N LEU A 400 -12.80 5.69 -11.11
CA LEU A 400 -11.38 5.60 -11.47
C LEU A 400 -11.20 5.66 -13.00
N ARG A 401 -11.94 4.82 -13.72
CA ARG A 401 -11.87 4.80 -15.19
C ARG A 401 -12.30 6.12 -15.81
N ASP A 402 -13.39 6.72 -15.32
CA ASP A 402 -13.87 8.03 -15.77
C ASP A 402 -12.78 9.12 -15.58
N CYS A 403 -12.09 9.15 -14.43
CA CYS A 403 -10.99 10.09 -14.17
C CYS A 403 -9.80 9.82 -15.11
N TYR A 404 -9.37 8.57 -15.23
CA TYR A 404 -8.26 8.22 -16.11
C TYR A 404 -8.53 8.64 -17.58
N LEU A 405 -9.71 8.31 -18.10
CA LEU A 405 -10.09 8.69 -19.46
C LEU A 405 -10.22 10.22 -19.64
N ALA A 406 -10.59 10.93 -18.57
CA ALA A 406 -10.59 12.39 -18.59
C ALA A 406 -9.17 12.96 -18.75
N ALA A 407 -8.18 12.37 -18.10
CA ALA A 407 -6.78 12.73 -18.27
C ALA A 407 -6.25 12.36 -19.67
N VAL A 408 -6.61 11.18 -20.18
CA VAL A 408 -6.24 10.74 -21.54
C VAL A 408 -6.77 11.70 -22.59
N ARG A 409 -8.04 12.09 -22.51
CA ARG A 409 -8.65 13.05 -23.45
C ARG A 409 -7.96 14.43 -23.49
N GLN A 410 -7.28 14.78 -22.42
CA GLN A 410 -6.52 16.03 -22.30
C GLN A 410 -5.02 15.85 -22.59
N GLY A 411 -4.55 14.62 -22.85
CA GLY A 411 -3.12 14.32 -22.99
C GLY A 411 -2.34 14.50 -21.69
N LEU A 412 -3.00 14.39 -20.52
CA LEU A 412 -2.46 14.71 -19.20
C LEU A 412 -2.37 13.48 -18.28
N GLN A 413 -2.50 12.26 -18.83
CA GLN A 413 -2.35 11.03 -18.07
C GLN A 413 -0.98 10.97 -17.35
N GLY A 414 -0.99 10.55 -16.11
CA GLY A 414 0.22 10.48 -15.30
C GLY A 414 0.71 11.81 -14.69
N GLN A 415 0.08 12.95 -15.01
CA GLN A 415 0.45 14.24 -14.43
C GLN A 415 0.02 14.34 -12.95
N ILE A 416 -1.16 13.83 -12.62
CA ILE A 416 -1.65 13.70 -11.25
C ILE A 416 -1.94 12.22 -11.01
N PRO A 417 -1.19 11.55 -10.11
CA PRO A 417 -1.38 10.13 -9.83
C PRO A 417 -2.78 9.83 -9.31
N LEU A 418 -3.38 8.74 -9.80
CA LEU A 418 -4.67 8.23 -9.34
C LEU A 418 -4.47 7.08 -8.36
N TRP A 419 -5.10 7.16 -7.21
CA TRP A 419 -5.11 6.13 -6.19
C TRP A 419 -6.55 5.67 -5.94
N ALA A 420 -6.77 4.37 -5.85
CA ALA A 420 -8.11 3.80 -5.74
C ALA A 420 -8.26 2.96 -4.47
N GLY A 421 -9.40 3.10 -3.79
CA GLY A 421 -9.72 2.32 -2.61
C GLY A 421 -11.22 2.18 -2.38
N GLY A 422 -11.60 1.53 -1.29
CA GLY A 422 -12.99 1.22 -0.99
C GLY A 422 -13.41 -0.14 -1.54
N GLY A 423 -12.97 -1.20 -0.85
CA GLY A 423 -13.34 -2.57 -1.15
C GLY A 423 -12.23 -3.46 -1.71
N VAL A 424 -11.03 -2.94 -1.89
CA VAL A 424 -9.86 -3.70 -2.37
C VAL A 424 -9.55 -4.85 -1.42
N GLY A 425 -9.36 -6.05 -1.97
CA GLY A 425 -8.98 -7.26 -1.23
C GLY A 425 -10.11 -7.94 -0.48
N LEU A 426 -11.34 -7.47 -0.60
CA LEU A 426 -12.49 -8.08 0.09
C LEU A 426 -13.03 -9.32 -0.64
N THR A 427 -12.63 -9.58 -1.89
CA THR A 427 -12.91 -10.82 -2.64
C THR A 427 -11.98 -11.97 -2.26
N GLY A 428 -10.92 -11.68 -1.53
CA GLY A 428 -9.90 -12.66 -1.15
C GLY A 428 -8.56 -12.51 -1.89
N ASN A 429 -8.47 -11.69 -2.96
CA ASN A 429 -7.20 -11.45 -3.67
C ASN A 429 -6.99 -9.96 -3.97
N ALA A 430 -6.33 -9.27 -3.03
CA ALA A 430 -6.04 -7.84 -3.19
C ALA A 430 -5.05 -7.55 -4.32
N ALA A 431 -4.16 -8.47 -4.65
CA ALA A 431 -3.20 -8.27 -5.74
C ALA A 431 -3.90 -8.28 -7.08
N ALA A 432 -4.86 -9.18 -7.28
CA ALA A 432 -5.68 -9.21 -8.48
C ALA A 432 -6.56 -7.95 -8.60
N ASP A 433 -7.18 -7.52 -7.50
CA ASP A 433 -7.96 -6.29 -7.46
C ASP A 433 -7.10 -5.08 -7.82
N ALA A 434 -5.91 -4.97 -7.21
CA ALA A 434 -4.96 -3.89 -7.48
C ALA A 434 -4.48 -3.91 -8.94
N PHE A 435 -4.12 -5.07 -9.46
CA PHE A 435 -3.69 -5.23 -10.84
C PHE A 435 -4.75 -4.74 -11.84
N LYS A 436 -6.00 -5.16 -11.67
CA LYS A 436 -7.12 -4.72 -12.52
C LYS A 436 -7.32 -3.21 -12.44
N MET A 437 -7.27 -2.63 -11.22
CA MET A 437 -7.39 -1.18 -11.04
C MET A 437 -6.22 -0.41 -11.66
N ILE A 438 -4.99 -0.95 -11.56
CA ILE A 438 -3.81 -0.34 -12.19
C ILE A 438 -3.96 -0.38 -13.72
N CYS A 439 -4.37 -1.48 -14.30
CA CYS A 439 -4.66 -1.57 -15.73
C CYS A 439 -5.79 -0.61 -16.17
N LEU A 440 -6.73 -0.27 -15.30
CA LEU A 440 -7.78 0.71 -15.55
C LEU A 440 -7.35 2.17 -15.34
N GLY A 441 -6.14 2.41 -14.83
CA GLY A 441 -5.54 3.73 -14.73
C GLY A 441 -5.13 4.20 -13.34
N ALA A 442 -5.26 3.37 -12.30
CA ALA A 442 -4.70 3.68 -10.98
C ALA A 442 -3.17 3.56 -11.00
N ASN A 443 -2.48 4.40 -10.25
CA ASN A 443 -1.06 4.23 -9.96
C ASN A 443 -0.82 3.25 -8.80
N GLY A 444 -1.83 3.06 -7.95
CA GLY A 444 -1.82 2.12 -6.85
C GLY A 444 -3.16 2.12 -6.11
N VAL A 445 -3.23 1.35 -5.05
CA VAL A 445 -4.44 1.16 -4.26
C VAL A 445 -4.20 1.49 -2.79
N PHE A 446 -5.28 1.81 -2.07
CA PHE A 446 -5.24 1.94 -0.61
C PHE A 446 -6.24 0.99 0.05
N ILE A 447 -5.77 0.29 1.11
CA ILE A 447 -6.51 -0.76 1.80
C ILE A 447 -6.77 -0.38 3.25
N GLY A 448 -7.97 -0.62 3.75
CA GLY A 448 -8.35 -0.35 5.14
C GLY A 448 -8.97 -1.57 5.81
N LYS A 449 -10.13 -2.01 5.32
CA LYS A 449 -10.87 -3.12 5.91
C LYS A 449 -10.08 -4.42 5.92
N LEU A 450 -9.28 -4.66 4.89
CA LEU A 450 -8.38 -5.79 4.82
C LEU A 450 -7.38 -5.79 5.99
N LEU A 451 -6.79 -4.64 6.33
CA LEU A 451 -5.85 -4.54 7.46
C LEU A 451 -6.51 -4.94 8.78
N ILE A 452 -7.73 -4.46 9.05
CA ILE A 452 -8.42 -4.85 10.29
C ILE A 452 -8.84 -6.32 10.31
N GLN A 453 -9.03 -6.96 9.14
CA GLN A 453 -9.25 -8.40 9.04
C GLN A 453 -7.98 -9.17 9.40
N LEU A 454 -6.81 -8.71 8.92
CA LEU A 454 -5.51 -9.28 9.29
C LEU A 454 -5.21 -9.14 10.79
N LEU A 455 -5.73 -8.10 11.43
CA LEU A 455 -5.68 -7.93 12.88
C LEU A 455 -6.67 -8.83 13.65
N GLY A 456 -7.42 -9.69 12.96
CA GLY A 456 -8.35 -10.62 13.56
C GLY A 456 -9.79 -10.12 13.64
N CYS A 457 -10.19 -9.12 12.82
CA CYS A 457 -11.59 -8.74 12.71
C CYS A 457 -12.40 -9.92 12.15
N VAL A 458 -13.24 -10.49 12.99
CA VAL A 458 -14.05 -11.64 12.60
C VAL A 458 -15.23 -11.27 11.69
N GLY A 459 -15.58 -10.01 11.51
CA GLY A 459 -16.84 -9.57 10.89
C GLY A 459 -17.92 -10.56 11.35
N ASN A 460 -19.02 -10.42 11.84
CA ASN A 460 -19.79 -11.62 12.15
C ASN A 460 -20.12 -12.38 10.85
N GLU A 461 -20.35 -13.68 10.96
CA GLU A 461 -20.62 -14.61 9.86
C GLU A 461 -21.77 -14.17 8.94
N ASN A 462 -22.63 -13.28 9.42
CA ASN A 462 -23.76 -12.70 8.69
C ASN A 462 -23.51 -11.26 8.19
N GLY A 463 -22.26 -10.76 8.21
CA GLY A 463 -21.92 -9.42 7.76
C GLY A 463 -22.51 -8.27 8.62
N ARG A 464 -23.03 -8.56 9.78
CA ARG A 464 -23.80 -7.63 10.65
C ARG A 464 -23.03 -7.13 11.88
N CYS A 465 -21.71 -7.34 11.99
CA CYS A 465 -20.96 -6.79 13.12
C CYS A 465 -20.93 -5.26 13.06
N ASN A 466 -21.59 -4.61 14.01
CA ASN A 466 -21.69 -3.15 14.14
C ASN A 466 -20.86 -2.59 15.32
N ASN A 467 -20.08 -3.45 15.98
CA ASN A 467 -19.37 -3.08 17.21
C ASN A 467 -18.30 -2.02 17.00
N CYS A 468 -17.83 -1.80 15.74
CA CYS A 468 -16.90 -0.71 15.45
C CYS A 468 -17.46 0.67 15.77
N SER A 469 -18.76 0.89 15.53
CA SER A 469 -19.44 2.17 15.79
C SER A 469 -19.73 2.38 17.27
N THR A 470 -19.93 1.30 18.03
CA THR A 470 -20.25 1.39 19.47
C THR A 470 -19.01 1.44 20.37
N GLY A 471 -17.82 1.05 19.85
CA GLY A 471 -16.60 0.90 20.66
C GLY A 471 -16.50 -0.42 21.42
N LEU A 472 -17.45 -1.35 21.22
CA LEU A 472 -17.51 -2.66 21.90
C LEU A 472 -16.89 -3.79 21.04
N CYS A 473 -15.85 -3.48 20.26
CA CYS A 473 -15.16 -4.46 19.44
C CYS A 473 -14.57 -5.58 20.30
N PRO A 474 -15.00 -6.86 20.15
CA PRO A 474 -14.56 -7.94 21.02
C PRO A 474 -13.06 -8.26 20.89
N ASN A 475 -12.46 -7.94 19.74
CA ASN A 475 -11.04 -8.19 19.47
C ASN A 475 -10.16 -6.96 19.72
N GLY A 476 -10.71 -5.90 20.34
CA GLY A 476 -9.96 -4.71 20.72
C GLY A 476 -9.47 -3.82 19.56
N ILE A 477 -9.91 -4.11 18.31
CA ILE A 477 -9.43 -3.38 17.13
C ILE A 477 -10.04 -1.98 17.07
N CYS A 478 -11.37 -1.87 17.25
CA CYS A 478 -12.10 -0.60 17.16
C CYS A 478 -12.69 -0.17 18.51
N SER A 479 -12.01 -0.48 19.61
CA SER A 479 -12.42 -0.13 20.98
C SER A 479 -11.43 0.84 21.62
N GLN A 480 -11.92 1.55 22.66
CA GLN A 480 -11.06 2.30 23.57
C GLN A 480 -11.18 1.78 25.03
N ASP A 481 -11.95 0.69 25.25
CA ASP A 481 -11.98 -0.01 26.54
C ASP A 481 -10.65 -0.76 26.75
N PRO A 482 -9.87 -0.44 27.81
CA PRO A 482 -8.55 -1.05 28.03
C PRO A 482 -8.59 -2.58 28.10
N ARG A 483 -9.69 -3.17 28.61
CA ARG A 483 -9.86 -4.63 28.73
C ARG A 483 -10.02 -5.29 27.36
N LEU A 484 -10.73 -4.62 26.44
CA LEU A 484 -10.90 -5.11 25.07
C LEU A 484 -9.62 -4.87 24.26
N VAL A 485 -9.04 -3.69 24.38
CA VAL A 485 -7.80 -3.31 23.69
C VAL A 485 -6.64 -4.24 24.05
N ALA A 486 -6.55 -4.70 25.31
CA ALA A 486 -5.52 -5.62 25.77
C ALA A 486 -5.53 -6.98 25.05
N ARG A 487 -6.64 -7.37 24.41
CA ARG A 487 -6.78 -8.63 23.68
C ARG A 487 -6.01 -8.66 22.35
N LEU A 488 -5.69 -7.49 21.80
CA LEU A 488 -4.96 -7.40 20.54
C LEU A 488 -3.45 -7.55 20.80
N ASP A 489 -2.85 -8.53 20.17
CA ASP A 489 -1.41 -8.71 20.11
C ASP A 489 -0.85 -7.86 18.96
N VAL A 490 -0.02 -6.88 19.30
CA VAL A 490 0.52 -5.88 18.35
C VAL A 490 1.52 -6.54 17.40
N ASP A 491 2.43 -7.33 17.94
CA ASP A 491 3.51 -7.96 17.16
C ASP A 491 2.95 -8.99 16.18
N ARG A 492 2.05 -9.84 16.67
CA ARG A 492 1.35 -10.81 15.81
C ARG A 492 0.52 -10.13 14.73
N GLY A 493 -0.15 -9.02 15.07
CA GLY A 493 -0.92 -8.24 14.12
C GLY A 493 -0.04 -7.60 13.05
N ALA A 494 1.09 -7.03 13.45
CA ALA A 494 2.07 -6.46 12.53
C ALA A 494 2.65 -7.52 11.58
N GLN A 495 3.04 -8.68 12.14
CA GLN A 495 3.56 -9.79 11.34
C GLN A 495 2.55 -10.29 10.30
N ALA A 496 1.29 -10.46 10.68
CA ALA A 496 0.25 -10.88 9.74
C ALA A 496 0.07 -9.91 8.57
N ILE A 497 0.22 -8.60 8.82
CA ILE A 497 0.16 -7.58 7.77
C ILE A 497 1.40 -7.66 6.88
N VAL A 498 2.60 -7.82 7.44
CA VAL A 498 3.84 -7.98 6.68
C VAL A 498 3.76 -9.19 5.76
N ASP A 499 3.42 -10.36 6.31
CA ASP A 499 3.29 -11.61 5.55
C ASP A 499 2.31 -11.45 4.38
N TYR A 500 1.19 -10.76 4.64
CA TYR A 500 0.19 -10.50 3.60
C TYR A 500 0.72 -9.60 2.49
N VAL A 501 1.47 -8.53 2.83
CA VAL A 501 2.01 -7.60 1.83
C VAL A 501 3.10 -8.26 0.98
N LEU A 502 3.93 -9.11 1.58
CA LEU A 502 4.93 -9.89 0.82
C LEU A 502 4.27 -10.83 -0.18
N ALA A 503 3.17 -11.46 0.23
CA ALA A 503 2.38 -12.28 -0.68
C ALA A 503 1.69 -11.45 -1.77
N PHE A 504 1.15 -10.31 -1.42
CA PHE A 504 0.58 -9.36 -2.37
C PHE A 504 1.62 -8.97 -3.44
N ASP A 505 2.86 -8.69 -3.05
CA ASP A 505 3.94 -8.38 -3.99
C ASP A 505 4.20 -9.54 -4.96
N SER A 506 4.33 -10.76 -4.44
CA SER A 506 4.53 -11.95 -5.24
C SER A 506 3.39 -12.20 -6.25
N GLU A 507 2.14 -12.08 -5.79
CA GLU A 507 0.96 -12.29 -6.65
C GLU A 507 0.82 -11.18 -7.70
N LEU A 508 1.12 -9.92 -7.35
CA LEU A 508 1.06 -8.81 -8.29
C LEU A 508 2.08 -9.00 -9.43
N ARG A 509 3.31 -9.43 -9.10
CA ARG A 509 4.35 -9.76 -10.10
C ARG A 509 3.92 -10.89 -11.03
N LYS A 510 3.29 -11.93 -10.49
CA LYS A 510 2.76 -13.05 -11.29
C LYS A 510 1.69 -12.62 -12.31
N LEU A 511 0.95 -11.55 -12.01
CA LEU A 511 -0.02 -10.99 -12.96
C LEU A 511 0.63 -10.07 -14.00
N MET A 512 1.75 -9.43 -13.66
CA MET A 512 2.51 -8.58 -14.59
C MET A 512 3.28 -9.40 -15.63
N ALA A 513 3.84 -10.52 -15.21
CA ALA A 513 4.68 -11.36 -16.06
C ALA A 513 3.97 -11.82 -17.35
N PRO A 514 2.76 -12.43 -17.31
CA PRO A 514 2.07 -12.92 -18.51
C PRO A 514 1.72 -11.83 -19.53
N ILE A 515 1.60 -10.58 -19.11
CA ILE A 515 1.33 -9.47 -20.02
C ILE A 515 2.61 -8.79 -20.56
N GLY A 516 3.78 -9.31 -20.18
CA GLY A 516 5.07 -8.82 -20.67
C GLY A 516 5.46 -7.43 -20.18
N ASN A 517 5.01 -7.03 -18.97
CA ASN A 517 5.33 -5.73 -18.39
C ASN A 517 6.42 -5.85 -17.30
N SER A 518 7.47 -5.05 -17.42
CA SER A 518 8.54 -4.92 -16.41
C SER A 518 8.28 -3.82 -15.38
N SER A 519 7.20 -3.04 -15.57
CA SER A 519 6.74 -1.98 -14.64
C SER A 519 5.24 -2.04 -14.49
N LEU A 520 4.69 -1.31 -13.51
CA LEU A 520 3.26 -1.28 -13.27
C LEU A 520 2.48 -0.91 -14.54
N PRO A 521 1.49 -1.72 -14.96
CA PRO A 521 0.77 -1.56 -16.24
C PRO A 521 -0.33 -0.51 -16.16
N VAL A 522 0.01 0.73 -15.75
CA VAL A 522 -0.96 1.81 -15.57
C VAL A 522 -1.67 2.15 -16.89
N GLY A 523 -2.99 2.00 -16.90
CA GLY A 523 -3.81 2.30 -18.08
C GLY A 523 -3.80 1.24 -19.17
N ARG A 524 -3.11 0.10 -18.99
CA ARG A 524 -3.09 -1.04 -19.94
C ARG A 524 -4.40 -1.82 -19.91
N SER A 525 -5.51 -1.11 -20.15
CA SER A 525 -6.84 -1.74 -20.18
C SER A 525 -6.99 -2.78 -21.31
N ASP A 526 -6.12 -2.76 -22.31
CA ASP A 526 -5.99 -3.76 -23.36
C ASP A 526 -5.56 -5.15 -22.82
N ALA A 527 -5.01 -5.20 -21.61
CA ALA A 527 -4.69 -6.45 -20.94
C ALA A 527 -5.91 -7.13 -20.27
N LEU A 528 -7.04 -6.43 -20.19
CA LEU A 528 -8.23 -6.86 -19.47
C LEU A 528 -9.36 -7.28 -20.43
N VAL A 529 -10.13 -8.25 -19.98
CA VAL A 529 -11.35 -8.71 -20.66
C VAL A 529 -12.47 -8.79 -19.62
N ALA A 530 -13.66 -8.31 -19.94
CA ALA A 530 -14.82 -8.45 -19.07
C ALA A 530 -15.66 -9.68 -19.47
N THR A 531 -16.17 -10.38 -18.47
CA THR A 531 -17.12 -11.49 -18.63
C THR A 531 -18.58 -11.03 -18.54
N ASP A 532 -18.79 -9.75 -18.28
CA ASP A 532 -20.10 -9.08 -18.25
C ASP A 532 -20.11 -7.93 -19.27
N HIS A 533 -21.11 -7.92 -20.15
CA HIS A 533 -21.20 -6.96 -21.25
C HIS A 533 -21.32 -5.51 -20.75
N ALA A 534 -22.13 -5.26 -19.72
CA ALA A 534 -22.30 -3.91 -19.18
C ALA A 534 -21.01 -3.39 -18.51
N VAL A 535 -20.21 -4.28 -17.93
CA VAL A 535 -18.89 -3.95 -17.41
C VAL A 535 -17.92 -3.63 -18.54
N ALA A 536 -17.93 -4.42 -19.63
CA ALA A 536 -17.11 -4.18 -20.81
C ALA A 536 -17.38 -2.81 -21.41
N GLU A 537 -18.65 -2.50 -21.67
CA GLU A 537 -19.10 -1.22 -22.22
C GLU A 537 -18.74 -0.06 -21.31
N LYS A 538 -19.06 -0.15 -20.00
CA LYS A 538 -18.80 0.94 -19.04
C LYS A 538 -17.31 1.26 -18.89
N LEU A 539 -16.45 0.27 -18.93
CA LEU A 539 -15.02 0.45 -18.71
C LEU A 539 -14.23 0.62 -20.03
N GLY A 540 -14.85 0.37 -21.17
CA GLY A 540 -14.19 0.42 -22.48
C GLY A 540 -13.08 -0.62 -22.59
N ILE A 541 -13.37 -1.87 -22.18
CA ILE A 541 -12.48 -3.05 -22.31
C ILE A 541 -13.16 -4.11 -23.16
N ALA A 542 -12.36 -5.08 -23.62
CA ALA A 542 -12.89 -6.18 -24.44
C ALA A 542 -13.92 -7.02 -23.66
N TYR A 543 -14.90 -7.56 -24.38
CA TYR A 543 -15.85 -8.53 -23.86
C TYR A 543 -15.41 -9.95 -24.25
N ALA A 544 -15.44 -10.85 -23.29
CA ALA A 544 -15.21 -12.28 -23.55
C ALA A 544 -16.50 -12.88 -24.10
N CYS A 545 -16.57 -13.12 -25.40
CA CYS A 545 -17.69 -13.79 -26.06
C CYS A 545 -17.65 -15.28 -25.77
#